data_961dae82ef2d5a375bd6f3fe8dda36df
#
_entry.id   961dae82ef2d5a375bd6f3fe8dda36df
#
_cell.length_a   1.000
_cell.length_b   1.000
_cell.length_c   1.000
_cell.angle_alpha   90.00
_cell.angle_beta   90.00
_cell.angle_gamma   90.00
#
_symmetry.space_group_name_H-M   'P 1'
#
loop_
_entity.id
_entity.type
_entity.pdbx_description
1 polymer ?
#
loop_
_entity_poly.entity_id
_entity_poly.type
_entity_poly.pdbx_seq_one_letter_code
_entity_poly.pdbx_strand_id
1 'polypeptide(L)'
;MIHLIDVAKSYFGPEGIRRILEPVNLSIPAHRQVALLGYNGAGKSTLLKLIAGVEMPDQGQIVRTCRVSWPLGFSGGLSNELSGVENAAFVARIYGEDVDKVIRFVYDFAEIGDYMRMPVRTYSSGMRARLTFGLSMAIDFDCYLVDEITGVGDRAFQAKCRRVFKDKAERSGLLFVSHNDEGVRAYC
;
A
#
# COMPACT_ATOMS: atom_id res chain seq x y z
N MET A 1 7.37 -15.55 -1.22
CA MET A 1 7.80 -15.29 -2.62
C MET A 1 6.63 -14.69 -3.39
N ILE A 2 6.94 -13.77 -4.31
CA ILE A 2 5.98 -13.22 -5.27
C ILE A 2 6.55 -13.52 -6.66
N HIS A 3 5.80 -14.23 -7.49
CA HIS A 3 6.22 -14.61 -8.84
C HIS A 3 5.31 -13.94 -9.86
N LEU A 4 5.89 -13.22 -10.79
CA LEU A 4 5.26 -12.69 -11.98
C LEU A 4 5.63 -13.61 -13.14
N ILE A 5 4.64 -14.08 -13.90
CA ILE A 5 4.81 -15.01 -15.02
C ILE A 5 4.13 -14.39 -16.23
N ASP A 6 4.92 -13.92 -17.18
CA ASP A 6 4.49 -13.25 -18.42
C ASP A 6 3.48 -12.11 -18.20
N VAL A 7 3.67 -11.34 -17.11
CA VAL A 7 2.75 -10.29 -16.68
C VAL A 7 2.87 -9.08 -17.60
N ALA A 8 1.78 -8.70 -18.26
CA ALA A 8 1.68 -7.49 -19.07
C ALA A 8 0.46 -6.65 -18.69
N LYS A 9 0.54 -5.33 -18.93
CA LYS A 9 -0.54 -4.39 -18.63
C LYS A 9 -0.59 -3.26 -19.65
N SER A 10 -1.81 -2.94 -20.10
CA SER A 10 -2.12 -1.82 -21.00
C SER A 10 -3.28 -1.01 -20.44
N TYR A 11 -3.38 0.24 -20.82
CA TYR A 11 -4.53 1.10 -20.51
C TYR A 11 -5.10 1.71 -21.79
N PHE A 12 -6.42 1.94 -21.79
CA PHE A 12 -7.09 2.69 -22.84
C PHE A 12 -6.94 4.19 -22.55
N GLY A 13 -6.41 4.93 -23.50
CA GLY A 13 -6.30 6.37 -23.47
C GLY A 13 -6.98 7.03 -24.68
N PRO A 14 -7.02 8.36 -24.76
CA PRO A 14 -7.59 9.10 -25.88
C PRO A 14 -6.97 8.76 -27.24
N GLU A 15 -5.69 8.35 -27.24
CA GLU A 15 -4.91 7.98 -28.42
C GLU A 15 -4.91 6.46 -28.71
N GLY A 16 -5.76 5.69 -28.01
CA GLY A 16 -5.85 4.24 -28.15
C GLY A 16 -5.22 3.46 -27.00
N ILE A 17 -4.85 2.21 -27.26
CA ILE A 17 -4.23 1.33 -26.25
C ILE A 17 -2.76 1.70 -26.06
N ARG A 18 -2.42 2.03 -24.80
CA ARG A 18 -1.02 2.26 -24.39
C ARG A 18 -0.55 1.12 -23.50
N ARG A 19 0.42 0.35 -23.97
CA ARG A 19 1.09 -0.66 -23.16
C ARG A 19 2.01 0.03 -22.14
N ILE A 20 1.85 -0.35 -20.86
CA ILE A 20 2.63 0.20 -19.73
C ILE A 20 3.67 -0.81 -19.24
N LEU A 21 3.33 -2.09 -19.24
CA LEU A 21 4.25 -3.18 -18.91
C LEU A 21 4.28 -4.17 -20.06
N GLU A 22 5.46 -4.35 -20.64
CA GLU A 22 5.77 -5.49 -21.51
C GLU A 22 5.76 -6.78 -20.66
N PRO A 23 5.64 -7.98 -21.26
CA PRO A 23 5.65 -9.22 -20.52
C PRO A 23 6.86 -9.34 -19.58
N VAL A 24 6.61 -9.35 -18.28
CA VAL A 24 7.63 -9.40 -17.23
C VAL A 24 7.60 -10.75 -16.55
N ASN A 25 8.76 -11.37 -16.43
CA ASN A 25 9.01 -12.54 -15.60
C ASN A 25 9.96 -12.14 -14.47
N LEU A 26 9.48 -12.20 -13.22
CA LEU A 26 10.22 -11.72 -12.06
C LEU A 26 9.86 -12.54 -10.81
N SER A 27 10.85 -12.83 -9.98
CA SER A 27 10.64 -13.45 -8.66
C SER A 27 11.18 -12.53 -7.57
N ILE A 28 10.30 -12.11 -6.66
CA ILE A 28 10.61 -11.19 -5.56
C ILE A 28 10.57 -11.96 -4.23
N PRO A 29 11.68 -11.99 -3.48
CA PRO A 29 11.71 -12.60 -2.15
C PRO A 29 10.84 -11.81 -1.17
N ALA A 30 9.92 -12.50 -0.45
CA ALA A 30 8.95 -11.83 0.43
C ALA A 30 9.55 -11.21 1.68
N HIS A 31 10.70 -11.72 2.15
CA HIS A 31 11.33 -11.29 3.40
C HIS A 31 12.63 -10.49 3.19
N ARG A 32 12.79 -9.92 2.01
CA ARG A 32 13.92 -9.04 1.69
C ARG A 32 13.46 -7.64 1.36
N GLN A 33 14.34 -6.70 1.57
CA GLN A 33 14.16 -5.32 1.11
C GLN A 33 14.62 -5.26 -0.35
N VAL A 34 13.69 -4.92 -1.24
CA VAL A 34 13.93 -4.85 -2.68
C VAL A 34 13.53 -3.47 -3.16
N ALA A 35 14.42 -2.79 -3.84
CA ALA A 35 14.13 -1.51 -4.48
C ALA A 35 13.92 -1.70 -5.99
N LEU A 36 12.88 -1.05 -6.50
CA LEU A 36 12.54 -0.98 -7.92
C LEU A 36 12.81 0.44 -8.41
N LEU A 37 13.86 0.58 -9.19
CA LEU A 37 14.29 1.86 -9.73
C LEU A 37 13.84 2.02 -11.18
N GLY A 38 13.54 3.24 -11.57
CA GLY A 38 13.20 3.56 -12.96
C GLY A 38 12.65 4.97 -13.11
N TYR A 39 12.63 5.46 -14.34
CA TYR A 39 12.12 6.79 -14.67
C TYR A 39 10.62 6.94 -14.37
N ASN A 40 10.16 8.18 -14.25
CA ASN A 40 8.73 8.48 -14.13
C ASN A 40 8.00 7.99 -15.40
N GLY A 41 6.85 7.35 -15.19
CA GLY A 41 6.08 6.74 -16.28
C GLY A 41 6.55 5.34 -16.74
N ALA A 42 7.59 4.75 -16.13
CA ALA A 42 8.07 3.40 -16.44
C ALA A 42 7.16 2.25 -15.98
N GLY A 43 5.96 2.56 -15.43
CA GLY A 43 5.01 1.54 -14.98
C GLY A 43 5.22 1.00 -13.57
N LYS A 44 6.11 1.62 -12.77
CA LYS A 44 6.43 1.16 -11.41
C LYS A 44 5.20 1.07 -10.48
N SER A 45 4.41 2.15 -10.41
CA SER A 45 3.18 2.17 -9.58
C SER A 45 2.12 1.19 -10.11
N THR A 46 2.04 0.99 -11.43
CA THR A 46 1.20 -0.05 -12.04
C THR A 46 1.65 -1.43 -11.58
N LEU A 47 2.96 -1.71 -11.61
CA LEU A 47 3.51 -2.98 -11.15
C LEU A 47 3.20 -3.23 -9.67
N LEU A 48 3.31 -2.21 -8.79
CA LEU A 48 2.91 -2.33 -7.39
C LEU A 48 1.43 -2.67 -7.23
N LYS A 49 0.54 -2.02 -7.98
CA LYS A 49 -0.91 -2.32 -7.94
C LYS A 49 -1.24 -3.74 -8.40
N LEU A 50 -0.54 -4.22 -9.44
CA LEU A 50 -0.66 -5.60 -9.90
C LEU A 50 -0.16 -6.58 -8.84
N ILE A 51 1.01 -6.32 -8.22
CA ILE A 51 1.56 -7.14 -7.13
C ILE A 51 0.64 -7.12 -5.90
N ALA A 52 0.01 -6.00 -5.60
CA ALA A 52 -0.97 -5.88 -4.52
C ALA A 52 -2.29 -6.64 -4.80
N GLY A 53 -2.59 -6.92 -6.07
CA GLY A 53 -3.89 -7.46 -6.49
C GLY A 53 -4.99 -6.40 -6.53
N VAL A 54 -4.64 -5.12 -6.48
CA VAL A 54 -5.57 -3.99 -6.66
C VAL A 54 -6.03 -3.88 -8.11
N GLU A 55 -5.15 -4.25 -9.03
CA GLU A 55 -5.44 -4.37 -10.46
C GLU A 55 -5.07 -5.77 -10.94
N MET A 56 -5.75 -6.23 -11.99
CA MET A 56 -5.44 -7.50 -12.65
C MET A 56 -4.55 -7.25 -13.87
N PRO A 57 -3.59 -8.13 -14.16
CA PRO A 57 -2.84 -8.07 -15.42
C PRO A 57 -3.74 -8.40 -16.60
N ASP A 58 -3.41 -7.89 -17.78
CA ASP A 58 -4.11 -8.22 -19.03
C ASP A 58 -3.62 -9.54 -19.61
N GLN A 59 -2.38 -9.92 -19.27
CA GLN A 59 -1.73 -11.16 -19.66
C GLN A 59 -0.90 -11.71 -18.51
N GLY A 60 -0.73 -13.02 -18.44
CA GLY A 60 0.08 -13.69 -17.45
C GLY A 60 -0.60 -13.79 -16.08
N GLN A 61 0.16 -14.13 -15.06
CA GLN A 61 -0.36 -14.33 -13.71
C GLN A 61 0.66 -13.91 -12.65
N ILE A 62 0.14 -13.55 -11.47
CA ILE A 62 0.96 -13.24 -10.28
C ILE A 62 0.61 -14.22 -9.18
N VAL A 63 1.60 -15.03 -8.79
CA VAL A 63 1.48 -16.00 -7.71
C VAL A 63 2.12 -15.42 -6.44
N ARG A 64 1.35 -15.36 -5.35
CA ARG A 64 1.80 -14.86 -4.04
C ARG A 64 1.73 -15.98 -3.04
N THR A 65 2.87 -16.37 -2.45
CA THR A 65 2.95 -17.36 -1.38
C THR A 65 3.14 -16.70 -0.01
N CYS A 66 2.75 -15.43 0.13
CA CYS A 66 2.92 -14.61 1.31
C CYS A 66 1.84 -13.51 1.34
N ARG A 67 1.60 -12.95 2.51
CA ARG A 67 0.70 -11.79 2.69
C ARG A 67 1.40 -10.53 2.21
N VAL A 68 0.87 -9.92 1.15
CA VAL A 68 1.39 -8.69 0.56
C VAL A 68 0.44 -7.56 0.90
N SER A 69 1.00 -6.41 1.30
CA SER A 69 0.17 -5.23 1.56
C SER A 69 -0.37 -4.62 0.25
N TRP A 70 -1.39 -3.79 0.36
CA TRP A 70 -1.62 -2.77 -0.67
C TRP A 70 -0.52 -1.71 -0.62
N PRO A 71 -0.30 -0.91 -1.69
CA PRO A 71 0.67 0.17 -1.66
C PRO A 71 0.36 1.15 -0.52
N LEU A 72 1.36 1.47 0.31
CA LEU A 72 1.16 2.39 1.45
C LEU A 72 0.68 3.74 0.96
N GLY A 73 -0.35 4.28 1.64
CA GLY A 73 -1.00 5.53 1.23
C GLY A 73 -2.07 5.37 0.14
N PHE A 74 -2.27 4.17 -0.40
CA PHE A 74 -3.33 3.91 -1.38
C PHE A 74 -4.72 3.94 -0.69
N SER A 75 -5.53 4.92 -1.04
CA SER A 75 -6.87 5.13 -0.46
C SER A 75 -8.01 4.42 -1.22
N GLY A 76 -7.70 3.75 -2.32
CA GLY A 76 -8.70 3.11 -3.18
C GLY A 76 -9.44 1.91 -2.58
N GLY A 77 -8.99 1.41 -1.42
CA GLY A 77 -9.66 0.34 -0.69
C GLY A 77 -10.65 0.81 0.38
N LEU A 78 -10.80 2.13 0.59
CA LEU A 78 -11.75 2.69 1.55
C LEU A 78 -13.11 2.93 0.90
N SER A 79 -14.17 2.50 1.57
CA SER A 79 -15.53 2.91 1.21
C SER A 79 -15.79 4.32 1.77
N ASN A 80 -16.19 5.24 0.91
CA ASN A 80 -16.51 6.60 1.28
C ASN A 80 -17.81 6.70 2.10
N GLU A 81 -18.71 5.74 1.95
CA GLU A 81 -20.00 5.71 2.65
C GLU A 81 -19.91 5.12 4.06
N LEU A 82 -18.88 4.33 4.32
CA LEU A 82 -18.61 3.78 5.64
C LEU A 82 -17.80 4.76 6.50
N SER A 83 -17.98 4.66 7.81
CA SER A 83 -17.14 5.36 8.80
C SER A 83 -15.73 4.78 8.85
N GLY A 84 -14.80 5.48 9.52
CA GLY A 84 -13.46 4.97 9.76
C GLY A 84 -13.46 3.67 10.55
N VAL A 85 -14.35 3.55 11.55
CA VAL A 85 -14.53 2.32 12.35
C VAL A 85 -15.03 1.17 11.48
N GLU A 86 -16.02 1.39 10.63
CA GLU A 86 -16.55 0.35 9.74
C GLU A 86 -15.52 -0.07 8.68
N ASN A 87 -14.76 0.86 8.12
CA ASN A 87 -13.64 0.53 7.23
C ASN A 87 -12.58 -0.31 7.97
N ALA A 88 -12.25 0.03 9.22
CA ALA A 88 -11.30 -0.74 10.04
C ALA A 88 -11.82 -2.16 10.31
N ALA A 89 -13.09 -2.30 10.67
CA ALA A 89 -13.73 -3.59 10.87
C ALA A 89 -13.76 -4.43 9.58
N PHE A 90 -14.04 -3.79 8.45
CA PHE A 90 -14.05 -4.45 7.15
C PHE A 90 -12.66 -5.00 6.78
N VAL A 91 -11.62 -4.18 6.91
CA VAL A 91 -10.24 -4.58 6.64
C VAL A 91 -9.81 -5.71 7.58
N ALA A 92 -10.10 -5.61 8.89
CA ALA A 92 -9.79 -6.66 9.85
C ALA A 92 -10.38 -8.01 9.45
N ARG A 93 -11.66 -8.03 9.04
CA ARG A 93 -12.34 -9.26 8.59
C ARG A 93 -11.74 -9.86 7.32
N ILE A 94 -11.39 -9.02 6.32
CA ILE A 94 -10.76 -9.49 5.07
C ILE A 94 -9.44 -10.21 5.38
N TYR A 95 -8.65 -9.65 6.31
CA TYR A 95 -7.35 -10.20 6.64
C TYR A 95 -7.36 -11.22 7.79
N GLY A 96 -8.54 -11.53 8.36
CA GLY A 96 -8.69 -12.49 9.44
C GLY A 96 -8.08 -12.03 10.76
N GLU A 97 -8.01 -10.71 10.98
CA GLU A 97 -7.49 -10.11 12.20
C GLU A 97 -8.60 -9.87 13.23
N ASP A 98 -8.23 -9.70 14.50
CA ASP A 98 -9.14 -9.30 15.57
C ASP A 98 -9.69 -7.89 15.30
N VAL A 99 -11.01 -7.81 15.09
CA VAL A 99 -11.69 -6.58 14.71
C VAL A 99 -11.50 -5.47 15.75
N ASP A 100 -11.64 -5.82 17.03
CA ASP A 100 -11.56 -4.83 18.12
C ASP A 100 -10.12 -4.33 18.30
N LYS A 101 -9.14 -5.21 18.11
CA LYS A 101 -7.72 -4.85 18.15
C LYS A 101 -7.37 -3.89 17.01
N VAL A 102 -7.82 -4.18 15.80
CA VAL A 102 -7.58 -3.32 14.62
C VAL A 102 -8.25 -1.97 14.80
N ILE A 103 -9.52 -1.94 15.21
CA ILE A 103 -10.25 -0.68 15.45
C ILE A 103 -9.53 0.17 16.49
N ARG A 104 -9.15 -0.40 17.64
CA ARG A 104 -8.43 0.33 18.70
C ARG A 104 -7.12 0.91 18.17
N PHE A 105 -6.32 0.08 17.50
CA PHE A 105 -5.05 0.53 16.94
C PHE A 105 -5.24 1.69 15.96
N VAL A 106 -6.17 1.57 15.01
CA VAL A 106 -6.42 2.60 13.99
C VAL A 106 -6.95 3.87 14.63
N TYR A 107 -7.85 3.77 15.61
CA TYR A 107 -8.40 4.91 16.33
C TYR A 107 -7.28 5.74 17.02
N ASP A 108 -6.40 5.06 17.75
CA ASP A 108 -5.30 5.69 18.47
C ASP A 108 -4.21 6.20 17.51
N PHE A 109 -4.00 5.49 16.41
CA PHE A 109 -2.97 5.85 15.44
C PHE A 109 -3.35 7.05 14.59
N ALA A 110 -4.57 7.08 14.04
CA ALA A 110 -5.00 8.11 13.09
C ALA A 110 -5.19 9.49 13.72
N GLU A 111 -5.50 9.56 15.03
CA GLU A 111 -5.67 10.81 15.79
C GLU A 111 -6.68 11.77 15.13
N ILE A 112 -7.80 11.23 14.65
CA ILE A 112 -8.89 12.00 14.04
C ILE A 112 -10.14 12.07 14.93
N GLY A 113 -10.05 11.52 16.14
CA GLY A 113 -11.09 11.62 17.18
C GLY A 113 -12.45 11.12 16.71
N ASP A 114 -13.50 11.87 17.02
CA ASP A 114 -14.89 11.47 16.73
C ASP A 114 -15.20 11.30 15.24
N TYR A 115 -14.37 11.86 14.36
CA TYR A 115 -14.50 11.61 12.92
C TYR A 115 -14.40 10.13 12.56
N MET A 116 -13.71 9.31 13.38
CA MET A 116 -13.70 7.86 13.18
C MET A 116 -15.09 7.23 13.07
N ARG A 117 -16.11 7.86 13.64
CA ARG A 117 -17.50 7.40 13.61
C ARG A 117 -18.33 8.02 12.46
N MET A 118 -17.74 8.95 11.72
CA MET A 118 -18.40 9.62 10.60
C MET A 118 -18.01 8.97 9.26
N PRO A 119 -18.86 9.07 8.21
CA PRO A 119 -18.52 8.56 6.87
C PRO A 119 -17.24 9.19 6.32
N VAL A 120 -16.40 8.38 5.69
CA VAL A 120 -15.09 8.80 5.15
C VAL A 120 -15.22 9.91 4.10
N ARG A 121 -16.36 10.03 3.41
CA ARG A 121 -16.64 11.15 2.49
C ARG A 121 -16.53 12.52 3.15
N THR A 122 -16.74 12.61 4.48
CA THR A 122 -16.66 13.87 5.25
C THR A 122 -15.23 14.24 5.67
N TYR A 123 -14.26 13.34 5.43
CA TYR A 123 -12.88 13.54 5.86
C TYR A 123 -12.14 14.50 4.94
N SER A 124 -11.27 15.32 5.54
CA SER A 124 -10.24 16.01 4.78
C SER A 124 -9.25 15.01 4.15
N SER A 125 -8.48 15.47 3.16
CA SER A 125 -7.40 14.64 2.56
C SER A 125 -6.41 14.13 3.60
N GLY A 126 -6.04 14.99 4.58
CA GLY A 126 -5.16 14.62 5.68
C GLY A 126 -5.75 13.56 6.59
N MET A 127 -7.02 13.67 6.99
CA MET A 127 -7.70 12.68 7.82
C MET A 127 -7.83 11.34 7.09
N ARG A 128 -8.15 11.36 5.81
CA ARG A 128 -8.22 10.17 4.96
C ARG A 128 -6.87 9.46 4.87
N ALA A 129 -5.79 10.23 4.67
CA ALA A 129 -4.45 9.71 4.63
C ALA A 129 -3.99 9.13 5.98
N ARG A 130 -4.37 9.76 7.12
CA ARG A 130 -4.12 9.24 8.48
C ARG A 130 -4.83 7.89 8.71
N LEU A 131 -6.11 7.80 8.33
CA LEU A 131 -6.87 6.55 8.40
C LEU A 131 -6.23 5.45 7.55
N THR A 132 -5.92 5.74 6.28
CA THR A 132 -5.34 4.76 5.35
C THR A 132 -4.00 4.23 5.84
N PHE A 133 -3.13 5.13 6.33
CA PHE A 133 -1.84 4.71 6.86
C PHE A 133 -2.00 3.88 8.15
N GLY A 134 -2.90 4.30 9.05
CA GLY A 134 -3.24 3.55 10.26
C GLY A 134 -3.71 2.12 9.96
N LEU A 135 -4.59 1.97 8.96
CA LEU A 135 -5.05 0.66 8.50
C LEU A 135 -3.90 -0.21 7.97
N SER A 136 -3.00 0.39 7.19
CA SER A 136 -1.83 -0.34 6.67
C SER A 136 -0.89 -0.82 7.79
N MET A 137 -0.80 -0.07 8.89
CA MET A 137 0.03 -0.43 10.04
C MET A 137 -0.67 -1.37 11.03
N ALA A 138 -2.00 -1.44 11.00
CA ALA A 138 -2.78 -2.33 11.87
C ALA A 138 -2.69 -3.81 11.47
N ILE A 139 -2.38 -4.08 10.21
CA ILE A 139 -2.27 -5.44 9.66
C ILE A 139 -0.80 -5.85 9.58
N ASP A 140 -0.51 -7.11 9.88
CA ASP A 140 0.82 -7.67 9.68
C ASP A 140 0.93 -8.33 8.30
N PHE A 141 1.87 -7.83 7.50
CA PHE A 141 2.18 -8.36 6.18
C PHE A 141 3.60 -8.95 6.14
N ASP A 142 3.79 -9.98 5.32
CA ASP A 142 5.12 -10.54 5.05
C ASP A 142 5.95 -9.64 4.14
N CYS A 143 5.28 -8.83 3.30
CA CYS A 143 5.92 -7.88 2.39
C CYS A 143 5.08 -6.61 2.28
N TYR A 144 5.67 -5.46 2.60
CA TYR A 144 5.04 -4.15 2.41
C TYR A 144 5.41 -3.55 1.05
N LEU A 145 4.41 -3.00 0.38
CA LEU A 145 4.59 -2.29 -0.88
C LEU A 145 4.59 -0.78 -0.63
N VAL A 146 5.64 -0.11 -1.06
CA VAL A 146 5.84 1.32 -0.84
C VAL A 146 6.06 2.03 -2.16
N ASP A 147 5.12 2.90 -2.51
CA ASP A 147 5.24 3.82 -3.65
C ASP A 147 5.55 5.20 -3.09
N GLU A 148 6.79 5.59 -3.12
CA GLU A 148 7.32 6.82 -2.52
C GLU A 148 6.60 7.23 -1.23
N ILE A 149 7.28 7.17 -0.08
CA ILE A 149 6.67 7.58 1.19
C ILE A 149 6.38 9.07 1.13
N THR A 150 5.22 9.41 0.57
CA THR A 150 4.70 10.78 0.61
C THR A 150 4.38 11.10 2.06
N GLY A 151 4.96 12.18 2.56
CA GLY A 151 4.75 12.62 3.93
C GLY A 151 3.26 12.90 4.20
N VAL A 152 2.63 11.99 4.94
CA VAL A 152 1.22 12.10 5.34
C VAL A 152 1.11 12.94 6.60
N GLY A 153 0.25 13.94 6.58
CA GLY A 153 -0.04 14.78 7.75
C GLY A 153 1.06 15.81 8.07
N ASP A 154 1.03 16.32 9.29
CA ASP A 154 2.03 17.24 9.82
C ASP A 154 3.35 16.53 10.21
N ARG A 155 4.37 17.32 10.58
CA ARG A 155 5.70 16.79 10.92
C ARG A 155 5.68 15.77 12.07
N ALA A 156 4.82 15.95 13.05
CA ALA A 156 4.72 15.06 14.21
C ALA A 156 4.13 13.71 13.79
N PHE A 157 3.06 13.74 12.99
CA PHE A 157 2.45 12.53 12.45
C PHE A 157 3.38 11.79 11.48
N GLN A 158 4.12 12.51 10.65
CA GLN A 158 5.14 11.91 9.78
C GLN A 158 6.24 11.19 10.57
N ALA A 159 6.69 11.76 11.71
CA ALA A 159 7.65 11.11 12.59
C ALA A 159 7.07 9.82 13.21
N LYS A 160 5.80 9.85 13.63
CA LYS A 160 5.07 8.68 14.13
C LYS A 160 4.97 7.59 13.06
N CYS A 161 4.58 7.96 11.84
CA CYS A 161 4.52 7.04 10.70
C CYS A 161 5.85 6.36 10.43
N ARG A 162 6.94 7.14 10.34
CA ARG A 162 8.30 6.60 10.10
C ARG A 162 8.72 5.61 11.17
N ARG A 163 8.47 5.92 12.46
CA ARG A 163 8.82 5.02 13.57
C ARG A 163 8.08 3.69 13.46
N VAL A 164 6.75 3.73 13.34
CA VAL A 164 5.93 2.51 13.29
C VAL A 164 6.23 1.70 12.01
N PHE A 165 6.45 2.38 10.89
CA PHE A 165 6.82 1.71 9.65
C PHE A 165 8.19 1.04 9.74
N LYS A 166 9.18 1.70 10.38
CA LYS A 166 10.52 1.12 10.59
C LYS A 166 10.44 -0.19 11.38
N ASP A 167 9.69 -0.20 12.49
CA ASP A 167 9.50 -1.40 13.31
C ASP A 167 8.85 -2.55 12.52
N LYS A 168 7.95 -2.25 11.58
CA LYS A 168 7.33 -3.23 10.68
C LYS A 168 8.33 -3.73 9.62
N ALA A 169 9.06 -2.81 8.98
CA ALA A 169 10.03 -3.11 7.93
C ALA A 169 11.21 -3.97 8.42
N GLU A 170 11.60 -3.86 9.70
CA GLU A 170 12.64 -4.70 10.31
C GLU A 170 12.22 -6.19 10.45
N ARG A 171 10.90 -6.47 10.46
CA ARG A 171 10.34 -7.81 10.67
C ARG A 171 9.74 -8.43 9.41
N SER A 172 9.66 -7.69 8.33
CA SER A 172 9.02 -8.08 7.07
C SER A 172 9.86 -7.67 5.87
N GLY A 173 9.50 -8.15 4.70
CA GLY A 173 10.08 -7.67 3.46
C GLY A 173 9.50 -6.32 3.05
N LEU A 174 10.21 -5.67 2.17
CA LEU A 174 9.85 -4.37 1.60
C LEU A 174 10.07 -4.38 0.09
N LEU A 175 9.05 -4.03 -0.67
CA LEU A 175 9.20 -3.66 -2.08
C LEU A 175 8.98 -2.16 -2.19
N PHE A 176 10.09 -1.44 -2.36
CA PHE A 176 10.12 0.00 -2.43
C PHE A 176 10.30 0.48 -3.87
N VAL A 177 9.45 1.40 -4.29
CA VAL A 177 9.54 2.04 -5.60
C VAL A 177 10.01 3.48 -5.42
N SER A 178 11.07 3.86 -6.11
CA SER A 178 11.60 5.22 -6.10
C SER A 178 12.09 5.64 -7.47
N HIS A 179 12.16 6.94 -7.67
CA HIS A 179 12.84 7.56 -8.81
C HIS A 179 14.23 8.09 -8.45
N ASN A 180 14.62 8.09 -7.15
CA ASN A 180 15.94 8.52 -6.70
C ASN A 180 16.60 7.50 -5.76
N ASP A 181 17.94 7.54 -5.73
CA ASP A 181 18.77 6.64 -4.93
C ASP A 181 18.75 6.96 -3.43
N GLU A 182 18.43 8.20 -3.03
CA GLU A 182 18.45 8.61 -1.62
C GLU A 182 17.34 7.93 -0.82
N GLY A 183 16.14 7.82 -1.39
CA GLY A 183 15.02 7.10 -0.78
C GLY A 183 15.33 5.61 -0.59
N VAL A 184 16.07 5.02 -1.53
CA VAL A 184 16.46 3.61 -1.48
C VAL A 184 17.43 3.36 -0.33
N ARG A 185 18.47 4.20 -0.18
CA ARG A 185 19.50 4.05 0.88
C ARG A 185 18.95 4.20 2.30
N ALA A 186 17.79 4.81 2.46
CA ALA A 186 17.15 4.97 3.78
C ALA A 186 16.46 3.68 4.25
N TYR A 187 16.12 2.75 3.35
CA TYR A 187 15.31 1.56 3.65
C TYR A 187 15.90 0.25 3.10
N CYS A 188 16.91 0.30 2.27
CA CYS A 188 17.69 -0.83 1.72
C CYS A 188 19.20 -0.65 2.06
#